data_93884088496d6208174539a62f8a11fd
#
_entry.id   93884088496d6208174539a62f8a11fd
#
_cell.length_a   1.000
_cell.length_b   1.000
_cell.length_c   1.000
_cell.angle_alpha   90.00
_cell.angle_beta   90.00
_cell.angle_gamma   90.00
#
_symmetry.space_group_name_H-M   'P 1'
#
loop_
_entity.id
_entity.type
_entity.pdbx_description
1 polymer ?
#
loop_
_entity_poly.entity_id
_entity_poly.type
_entity_poly.pdbx_seq_one_letter_code
_entity_poly.pdbx_strand_id
1 'polypeptide(L)'
;QAVEVVVSRLSHAGNVQKSQSPRVQANGGNADTNGKKNDELAEYLEPNLMMNNADAKLIELARDAAGGEREPYALGDRLRRFVTDYVTTKNLNVGFATASEVARTREGDCSEHGVLLAALGRLNGLPSRVAVGIAYVPVFGGQDDIFGYHLWTQFYIDGRWVDFDAALRESDCSPIRITFAVSSLKNS
;
A
#
# COMPACT_ATOMS: atom_id res chain seq x y z
N GLN A 1 33.03 -7.32 13.14
CA GLN A 1 32.36 -8.38 12.35
C GLN A 1 31.29 -7.69 11.51
N ALA A 2 31.39 -7.77 10.20
CA ALA A 2 30.35 -7.32 9.28
C ALA A 2 29.23 -8.36 9.30
N VAL A 3 27.97 -7.90 9.38
CA VAL A 3 26.79 -8.76 9.21
C VAL A 3 26.35 -8.60 7.76
N GLU A 4 26.41 -9.69 7.01
CA GLU A 4 25.87 -9.72 5.66
C GLU A 4 24.39 -10.10 5.72
N VAL A 5 23.52 -9.23 5.20
CA VAL A 5 22.09 -9.50 5.07
C VAL A 5 21.81 -9.81 3.61
N VAL A 6 21.51 -11.07 3.30
CA VAL A 6 21.13 -11.49 1.95
C VAL A 6 19.61 -11.45 1.84
N VAL A 7 19.09 -10.53 1.03
CA VAL A 7 17.67 -10.44 0.70
C VAL A 7 17.46 -10.98 -0.71
N SER A 8 16.69 -12.07 -0.85
CA SER A 8 16.40 -12.66 -2.15
C SER A 8 14.91 -12.57 -2.47
N ARG A 9 14.60 -12.25 -3.72
CA ARG A 9 13.24 -12.33 -4.24
C ARG A 9 12.86 -13.80 -4.45
N LEU A 10 11.77 -14.26 -3.83
CA LEU A 10 11.17 -15.52 -4.24
C LEU A 10 10.51 -15.30 -5.60
N SER A 11 11.23 -15.63 -6.68
CA SER A 11 10.67 -15.55 -8.02
C SER A 11 9.54 -16.57 -8.16
N HIS A 12 8.31 -16.11 -8.27
CA HIS A 12 7.21 -16.92 -8.78
C HIS A 12 7.34 -17.04 -10.30
N ALA A 13 8.27 -17.86 -10.77
CA ALA A 13 8.20 -18.42 -12.10
C ALA A 13 7.18 -19.57 -12.06
N GLY A 14 5.92 -19.22 -11.95
CA GLY A 14 4.80 -20.15 -12.07
C GLY A 14 4.28 -20.14 -13.49
N ASN A 15 4.65 -21.15 -14.25
CA ASN A 15 4.02 -21.56 -15.49
C ASN A 15 2.50 -21.63 -15.27
N VAL A 16 1.73 -20.74 -15.90
CA VAL A 16 0.27 -20.83 -15.93
C VAL A 16 -0.11 -21.98 -16.85
N GLN A 17 -0.05 -23.21 -16.36
CA GLN A 17 -0.83 -24.28 -16.94
C GLN A 17 -2.26 -24.13 -16.45
N LYS A 18 -3.19 -23.93 -17.40
CA LYS A 18 -4.62 -24.08 -17.17
C LYS A 18 -4.88 -25.48 -16.63
N SER A 19 -4.95 -25.66 -15.32
CA SER A 19 -5.47 -26.86 -14.71
C SER A 19 -6.99 -26.71 -14.56
N GLN A 20 -7.71 -27.61 -15.20
CA GLN A 20 -9.14 -27.80 -15.02
C GLN A 20 -9.44 -28.03 -13.54
N SER A 21 -10.37 -27.28 -13.00
CA SER A 21 -10.84 -27.40 -11.62
C SER A 21 -11.36 -28.81 -11.32
N PRO A 22 -10.91 -29.47 -10.26
CA PRO A 22 -11.65 -30.59 -9.70
C PRO A 22 -12.90 -30.05 -9.00
N ARG A 23 -14.05 -30.58 -9.36
CA ARG A 23 -15.30 -30.42 -8.61
C ARG A 23 -15.07 -30.92 -7.18
N VAL A 24 -14.92 -30.04 -6.22
CA VAL A 24 -14.97 -30.39 -4.81
C VAL A 24 -16.43 -30.42 -4.39
N GLN A 25 -16.88 -31.60 -4.00
CA GLN A 25 -18.16 -31.82 -3.35
C GLN A 25 -18.18 -31.04 -2.03
N ALA A 26 -19.26 -30.30 -1.80
CA ALA A 26 -19.53 -29.59 -0.56
C ALA A 26 -19.65 -30.62 0.59
N ASN A 27 -18.68 -30.63 1.50
CA ASN A 27 -18.83 -31.16 2.84
C ASN A 27 -18.78 -29.99 3.82
N GLY A 28 -19.84 -29.87 4.60
CA GLY A 28 -20.06 -28.79 5.56
C GLY A 28 -19.00 -28.74 6.64
N GLY A 29 -18.66 -27.51 7.00
CA GLY A 29 -17.84 -27.18 8.17
C GLY A 29 -16.78 -26.16 7.83
N ASN A 30 -17.12 -24.86 7.94
CA ASN A 30 -16.29 -23.78 8.48
C ASN A 30 -16.97 -22.41 8.27
N ALA A 31 -18.01 -22.15 9.06
CA ALA A 31 -18.64 -20.82 9.13
C ALA A 31 -17.80 -19.82 9.99
N ASP A 32 -16.90 -20.30 10.86
CA ASP A 32 -16.24 -19.47 11.87
C ASP A 32 -14.91 -18.80 11.44
N THR A 33 -14.25 -19.33 10.43
CA THR A 33 -12.95 -18.76 10.01
C THR A 33 -13.08 -17.55 9.09
N ASN A 34 -14.14 -17.44 8.32
CA ASN A 34 -14.41 -16.28 7.46
C ASN A 34 -14.88 -15.05 8.25
N GLY A 35 -15.64 -15.24 9.32
CA GLY A 35 -16.08 -14.17 10.21
C GLY A 35 -14.91 -13.49 10.92
N LYS A 36 -14.01 -14.27 11.53
CA LYS A 36 -12.82 -13.74 12.21
C LYS A 36 -11.88 -12.99 11.26
N LYS A 37 -11.68 -13.49 10.04
CA LYS A 37 -10.80 -12.85 9.06
C LYS A 37 -11.35 -11.52 8.54
N ASN A 38 -12.68 -11.41 8.42
CA ASN A 38 -13.33 -10.15 8.05
C ASN A 38 -13.22 -9.11 9.17
N ASP A 39 -13.33 -9.53 10.43
CA ASP A 39 -13.17 -8.65 11.59
C ASP A 39 -11.71 -8.15 11.71
N GLU A 40 -10.72 -9.01 11.43
CA GLU A 40 -9.30 -8.64 11.44
C GLU A 40 -8.92 -7.61 10.36
N LEU A 41 -9.65 -7.55 9.24
CA LEU A 41 -9.39 -6.60 8.15
C LEU A 41 -10.24 -5.33 8.26
N ALA A 42 -11.26 -5.31 9.13
CA ALA A 42 -12.17 -4.17 9.25
C ALA A 42 -11.44 -2.87 9.58
N GLU A 43 -10.47 -2.91 10.50
CA GLU A 43 -9.71 -1.72 10.88
C GLU A 43 -8.92 -1.08 9.72
N TYR A 44 -8.57 -1.88 8.70
CA TYR A 44 -7.83 -1.42 7.52
C TYR A 44 -8.73 -0.84 6.41
N LEU A 45 -10.04 -0.85 6.63
CA LEU A 45 -11.06 -0.21 5.79
C LEU A 45 -11.71 0.99 6.49
N GLU A 46 -11.64 1.03 7.83
CA GLU A 46 -12.26 2.10 8.63
C GLU A 46 -11.54 3.44 8.44
N PRO A 47 -12.30 4.57 8.45
CA PRO A 47 -11.71 5.90 8.53
C PRO A 47 -11.02 6.12 9.88
N ASN A 48 -10.08 7.05 9.90
CA ASN A 48 -9.42 7.54 11.11
C ASN A 48 -8.99 9.01 10.93
N LEU A 49 -8.28 9.57 11.90
CA LEU A 49 -7.83 10.97 11.84
C LEU A 49 -6.92 11.25 10.63
N MET A 50 -6.07 10.29 10.26
CA MET A 50 -5.15 10.44 9.12
C MET A 50 -5.83 10.21 7.77
N MET A 51 -6.95 9.46 7.74
CA MET A 51 -7.66 9.02 6.53
C MET A 51 -9.16 9.22 6.70
N ASN A 52 -9.63 10.44 6.43
CA ASN A 52 -11.04 10.80 6.60
C ASN A 52 -11.88 10.41 5.36
N ASN A 53 -12.60 9.31 5.45
CA ASN A 53 -13.45 8.80 4.35
C ASN A 53 -14.69 9.69 4.06
N ALA A 54 -14.98 10.69 4.89
CA ALA A 54 -16.06 11.66 4.65
C ALA A 54 -15.57 12.93 3.93
N ASP A 55 -14.27 13.07 3.68
CA ASP A 55 -13.71 14.23 2.98
C ASP A 55 -14.08 14.19 1.49
N ALA A 56 -14.83 15.20 1.05
CA ALA A 56 -15.33 15.27 -0.33
C ALA A 56 -14.19 15.27 -1.38
N LYS A 57 -13.04 15.90 -1.06
CA LYS A 57 -11.89 15.92 -1.97
C LYS A 57 -11.23 14.54 -2.09
N LEU A 58 -11.13 13.79 -0.98
CA LEU A 58 -10.62 12.41 -1.03
C LEU A 58 -11.56 11.48 -1.81
N ILE A 59 -12.88 11.64 -1.63
CA ILE A 59 -13.88 10.84 -2.36
C ILE A 59 -13.78 11.11 -3.87
N GLU A 60 -13.67 12.39 -4.27
CA GLU A 60 -13.46 12.78 -5.67
C GLU A 60 -12.20 12.12 -6.23
N LEU A 61 -11.05 12.28 -5.55
CA LEU A 61 -9.78 11.72 -5.99
C LEU A 61 -9.80 10.20 -6.06
N ALA A 62 -10.42 9.52 -5.11
CA ALA A 62 -10.51 8.06 -5.08
C ALA A 62 -11.27 7.52 -6.31
N ARG A 63 -12.39 8.17 -6.65
CA ARG A 63 -13.17 7.83 -7.85
C ARG A 63 -12.36 8.07 -9.14
N ASP A 64 -11.73 9.24 -9.26
CA ASP A 64 -10.99 9.63 -10.46
C ASP A 64 -9.74 8.75 -10.64
N ALA A 65 -9.03 8.46 -9.55
CA ALA A 65 -7.87 7.58 -9.53
C ALA A 65 -8.24 6.15 -9.93
N ALA A 66 -9.36 5.62 -9.45
CA ALA A 66 -9.81 4.28 -9.80
C ALA A 66 -10.22 4.16 -11.26
N GLY A 67 -10.87 5.20 -11.84
CA GLY A 67 -11.26 5.24 -13.25
C GLY A 67 -12.11 4.05 -13.71
N GLY A 68 -12.85 3.42 -12.76
CA GLY A 68 -13.69 2.25 -13.03
C GLY A 68 -13.00 0.89 -12.90
N GLU A 69 -11.70 0.84 -12.61
CA GLU A 69 -10.97 -0.41 -12.33
C GLU A 69 -11.53 -1.11 -11.07
N ARG A 70 -11.61 -2.45 -11.09
CA ARG A 70 -12.16 -3.27 -10.00
C ARG A 70 -11.29 -4.47 -9.64
N GLU A 71 -10.38 -4.89 -10.53
CA GLU A 71 -9.46 -5.97 -10.20
C GLU A 71 -8.48 -5.46 -9.14
N PRO A 72 -8.33 -6.14 -7.98
CA PRO A 72 -7.66 -5.56 -6.81
C PRO A 72 -6.21 -5.13 -7.05
N TYR A 73 -5.42 -5.93 -7.76
CA TYR A 73 -4.02 -5.58 -8.03
C TYR A 73 -3.91 -4.43 -9.05
N ALA A 74 -4.68 -4.50 -10.14
CA ALA A 74 -4.70 -3.45 -11.16
C ALA A 74 -5.19 -2.12 -10.57
N LEU A 75 -6.21 -2.17 -9.69
CA LEU A 75 -6.68 -1.02 -8.94
C LEU A 75 -5.57 -0.43 -8.05
N GLY A 76 -4.89 -1.26 -7.26
CA GLY A 76 -3.77 -0.83 -6.42
C GLY A 76 -2.65 -0.16 -7.22
N ASP A 77 -2.24 -0.74 -8.35
CA ASP A 77 -1.22 -0.14 -9.23
C ASP A 77 -1.70 1.16 -9.88
N ARG A 78 -2.98 1.23 -10.27
CA ARG A 78 -3.56 2.44 -10.81
C ARG A 78 -3.61 3.57 -9.79
N LEU A 79 -4.05 3.29 -8.56
CA LEU A 79 -4.04 4.25 -7.45
C LEU A 79 -2.61 4.71 -7.13
N ARG A 80 -1.65 3.80 -7.11
CA ARG A 80 -0.24 4.11 -6.89
C ARG A 80 0.29 5.09 -7.95
N ARG A 81 0.04 4.82 -9.23
CA ARG A 81 0.44 5.73 -10.34
C ARG A 81 -0.21 7.10 -10.19
N PHE A 82 -1.50 7.12 -9.89
CA PHE A 82 -2.22 8.37 -9.69
C PHE A 82 -1.57 9.21 -8.57
N VAL A 83 -1.29 8.62 -7.41
CA VAL A 83 -0.66 9.33 -6.29
C VAL A 83 0.75 9.79 -6.63
N THR A 84 1.55 8.97 -7.34
CA THR A 84 2.87 9.34 -7.83
C THR A 84 2.85 10.63 -8.65
N ASP A 85 1.84 10.79 -9.53
CA ASP A 85 1.72 11.93 -10.40
C ASP A 85 0.97 13.10 -9.74
N TYR A 86 0.15 12.81 -8.72
CA TYR A 86 -0.65 13.81 -8.01
C TYR A 86 0.17 14.63 -7.01
N VAL A 87 1.04 13.99 -6.23
CA VAL A 87 1.92 14.66 -5.26
C VAL A 87 3.15 15.19 -6.00
N THR A 88 3.10 16.45 -6.39
CA THR A 88 4.08 17.07 -7.30
C THR A 88 5.21 17.80 -6.59
N THR A 89 4.95 18.35 -5.40
CA THR A 89 5.92 19.12 -4.65
C THR A 89 6.56 18.24 -3.58
N LYS A 90 7.83 17.90 -3.77
CA LYS A 90 8.59 17.15 -2.75
C LYS A 90 9.05 18.10 -1.65
N ASN A 91 8.55 17.89 -0.44
CA ASN A 91 8.86 18.73 0.71
C ASN A 91 9.16 17.86 1.93
N LEU A 92 10.43 17.72 2.26
CA LEU A 92 10.91 16.94 3.42
C LEU A 92 10.67 17.64 4.77
N ASN A 93 10.18 18.88 4.76
CA ASN A 93 9.90 19.65 5.97
C ASN A 93 8.40 19.58 6.37
N VAL A 94 7.56 18.90 5.62
CA VAL A 94 6.17 18.65 6.02
C VAL A 94 6.20 17.61 7.13
N GLY A 95 5.61 17.96 8.27
CA GLY A 95 5.32 16.95 9.29
C GLY A 95 4.30 15.94 8.75
N PHE A 96 4.13 14.81 9.40
CA PHE A 96 3.25 13.72 8.97
C PHE A 96 1.81 14.22 8.72
N ALA A 97 1.50 14.55 7.45
CA ALA A 97 0.25 15.18 7.06
C ALA A 97 -0.87 14.15 6.85
N THR A 98 -2.12 14.56 7.11
CA THR A 98 -3.29 13.74 6.82
C THR A 98 -3.53 13.60 5.31
N ALA A 99 -4.20 12.54 4.88
CA ALA A 99 -4.58 12.36 3.48
C ALA A 99 -5.40 13.55 2.93
N SER A 100 -6.23 14.17 3.77
CA SER A 100 -7.02 15.36 3.41
C SER A 100 -6.15 16.58 3.15
N GLU A 101 -5.10 16.80 3.92
CA GLU A 101 -4.13 17.88 3.70
C GLU A 101 -3.36 17.65 2.42
N VAL A 102 -2.80 16.43 2.23
CA VAL A 102 -2.09 16.07 1.00
C VAL A 102 -2.97 16.21 -0.24
N ALA A 103 -4.24 15.83 -0.15
CA ALA A 103 -5.21 16.00 -1.24
C ALA A 103 -5.42 17.47 -1.66
N ARG A 104 -5.16 18.42 -0.75
CA ARG A 104 -5.30 19.86 -1.03
C ARG A 104 -3.99 20.52 -1.43
N THR A 105 -2.91 20.19 -0.74
CA THR A 105 -1.59 20.83 -0.94
C THR A 105 -0.82 20.21 -2.10
N ARG A 106 -0.98 18.91 -2.34
CA ARG A 106 -0.21 18.12 -3.31
C ARG A 106 1.29 18.11 -3.00
N GLU A 107 1.62 18.28 -1.73
CA GLU A 107 2.98 18.35 -1.20
C GLU A 107 3.27 17.17 -0.28
N GLY A 108 4.50 16.73 -0.22
CA GLY A 108 4.97 15.75 0.72
C GLY A 108 6.11 14.87 0.23
N ASP A 109 6.54 14.00 1.12
CA ASP A 109 7.57 12.99 0.87
C ASP A 109 6.97 11.56 0.83
N CYS A 110 7.73 10.55 1.25
CA CYS A 110 7.23 9.17 1.27
C CYS A 110 6.02 8.98 2.20
N SER A 111 5.95 9.74 3.30
CA SER A 111 4.87 9.62 4.28
C SER A 111 3.55 10.07 3.68
N GLU A 112 3.51 11.22 3.05
CA GLU A 112 2.33 11.80 2.42
C GLU A 112 1.85 10.96 1.22
N HIS A 113 2.79 10.46 0.40
CA HIS A 113 2.45 9.52 -0.67
C HIS A 113 1.80 8.25 -0.11
N GLY A 114 2.37 7.67 0.96
CA GLY A 114 1.85 6.47 1.58
C GLY A 114 0.48 6.66 2.22
N VAL A 115 0.28 7.74 2.99
CA VAL A 115 -1.00 8.04 3.65
C VAL A 115 -2.10 8.33 2.62
N LEU A 116 -1.82 9.13 1.59
CA LEU A 116 -2.79 9.40 0.52
C LEU A 116 -3.16 8.11 -0.22
N LEU A 117 -2.18 7.30 -0.60
CA LEU A 117 -2.42 6.04 -1.31
C LEU A 117 -3.28 5.08 -0.47
N ALA A 118 -2.99 4.95 0.82
CA ALA A 118 -3.78 4.12 1.72
C ALA A 118 -5.24 4.61 1.85
N ALA A 119 -5.45 5.92 1.95
CA ALA A 119 -6.78 6.52 2.01
C ALA A 119 -7.59 6.26 0.73
N LEU A 120 -6.97 6.44 -0.45
CA LEU A 120 -7.64 6.16 -1.73
C LEU A 120 -7.96 4.66 -1.87
N GLY A 121 -7.10 3.78 -1.35
CA GLY A 121 -7.37 2.34 -1.29
C GLY A 121 -8.61 2.02 -0.46
N ARG A 122 -8.71 2.54 0.77
CA ARG A 122 -9.89 2.34 1.66
C ARG A 122 -11.18 2.82 1.02
N LEU A 123 -11.16 3.99 0.41
CA LEU A 123 -12.32 4.55 -0.30
C LEU A 123 -12.76 3.70 -1.50
N ASN A 124 -11.87 2.89 -2.05
CA ASN A 124 -12.16 1.94 -3.14
C ASN A 124 -12.34 0.49 -2.63
N GLY A 125 -12.43 0.27 -1.31
CA GLY A 125 -12.69 -1.05 -0.73
C GLY A 125 -11.46 -1.96 -0.62
N LEU A 126 -10.24 -1.44 -0.84
CA LEU A 126 -9.00 -2.18 -0.58
C LEU A 126 -8.56 -1.98 0.87
N PRO A 127 -8.53 -3.04 1.71
CA PRO A 127 -7.93 -2.92 3.03
C PRO A 127 -6.49 -2.45 2.92
N SER A 128 -6.14 -1.37 3.61
CA SER A 128 -4.85 -0.71 3.46
C SER A 128 -4.20 -0.34 4.78
N ARG A 129 -2.88 -0.44 4.81
CA ARG A 129 -2.03 0.00 5.91
C ARG A 129 -0.75 0.63 5.40
N VAL A 130 -0.06 1.36 6.26
CA VAL A 130 1.29 1.83 5.97
C VAL A 130 2.31 0.89 6.58
N ALA A 131 3.43 0.74 5.89
CA ALA A 131 4.61 0.04 6.36
C ALA A 131 5.76 1.04 6.48
N VAL A 132 6.53 0.91 7.56
CA VAL A 132 7.70 1.75 7.86
C VAL A 132 8.92 0.86 7.96
N GLY A 133 10.01 1.29 7.38
CA GLY A 133 11.25 0.52 7.41
C GLY A 133 12.39 1.24 6.73
N ILE A 134 13.27 0.48 6.11
CA ILE A 134 14.30 0.99 5.20
C ILE A 134 14.12 0.42 3.81
N ALA A 135 14.39 1.25 2.80
CA ALA A 135 14.41 0.86 1.41
C ALA A 135 15.77 1.22 0.79
N TYR A 136 16.25 0.37 -0.10
CA TYR A 136 17.41 0.67 -0.91
C TYR A 136 17.06 1.71 -1.96
N VAL A 137 17.90 2.72 -2.09
CA VAL A 137 17.80 3.77 -3.10
C VAL A 137 19.14 3.89 -3.79
N PRO A 138 19.21 3.70 -5.13
CA PRO A 138 20.47 3.76 -5.86
C PRO A 138 21.20 5.09 -5.72
N VAL A 139 20.44 6.20 -5.73
CA VAL A 139 21.00 7.56 -5.56
C VAL A 139 20.03 8.43 -4.78
N PHE A 140 20.48 9.03 -3.67
CA PHE A 140 19.69 10.01 -2.93
C PHE A 140 20.60 11.05 -2.25
N GLY A 141 20.28 12.34 -2.45
CA GLY A 141 21.04 13.43 -1.81
C GLY A 141 22.52 13.49 -2.19
N GLY A 142 22.89 12.96 -3.35
CA GLY A 142 24.29 12.90 -3.80
C GLY A 142 25.09 11.72 -3.23
N GLN A 143 24.43 10.77 -2.58
CA GLN A 143 25.01 9.52 -2.12
C GLN A 143 24.48 8.36 -2.94
N ASP A 144 25.34 7.41 -3.26
CA ASP A 144 25.04 6.20 -4.01
C ASP A 144 24.79 5.01 -3.06
N ASP A 145 23.97 4.06 -3.50
CA ASP A 145 23.76 2.76 -2.86
C ASP A 145 23.40 2.83 -1.37
N ILE A 146 22.41 3.66 -1.02
CA ILE A 146 22.00 3.85 0.38
C ILE A 146 20.75 3.06 0.76
N PHE A 147 20.66 2.72 2.05
CA PHE A 147 19.41 2.37 2.70
C PHE A 147 18.89 3.58 3.49
N GLY A 148 17.73 4.08 3.11
CA GLY A 148 17.07 5.21 3.79
C GLY A 148 15.80 4.79 4.53
N TYR A 149 15.47 5.48 5.61
CA TYR A 149 14.15 5.36 6.23
C TYR A 149 13.07 5.66 5.20
N HIS A 150 12.05 4.82 5.17
CA HIS A 150 11.03 4.90 4.15
C HIS A 150 9.67 4.44 4.66
N LEU A 151 8.60 5.01 4.09
CA LEU A 151 7.23 4.62 4.33
C LEU A 151 6.56 4.32 2.99
N TRP A 152 5.82 3.20 2.95
CA TRP A 152 5.04 2.79 1.78
C TRP A 152 3.68 2.22 2.19
N THR A 153 2.83 1.95 1.23
CA THR A 153 1.49 1.40 1.44
C THR A 153 1.48 -0.10 1.17
N GLN A 154 0.70 -0.82 1.95
CA GLN A 154 0.35 -2.21 1.67
C GLN A 154 -1.16 -2.32 1.47
N PHE A 155 -1.58 -3.03 0.42
CA PHE A 155 -2.97 -3.45 0.21
C PHE A 155 -3.11 -4.95 0.47
N TYR A 156 -4.25 -5.34 1.08
CA TYR A 156 -4.56 -6.76 1.25
C TYR A 156 -5.27 -7.28 0.00
N ILE A 157 -4.57 -8.13 -0.75
CA ILE A 157 -5.00 -8.66 -2.04
C ILE A 157 -4.77 -10.17 -2.04
N ASP A 158 -5.78 -10.96 -2.41
CA ASP A 158 -5.72 -12.41 -2.54
C ASP A 158 -5.12 -13.13 -1.32
N GLY A 159 -5.50 -12.67 -0.13
CA GLY A 159 -5.09 -13.31 1.12
C GLY A 159 -3.74 -12.89 1.66
N ARG A 160 -3.06 -11.90 1.07
CA ARG A 160 -1.75 -11.39 1.48
C ARG A 160 -1.65 -9.87 1.41
N TRP A 161 -0.73 -9.30 2.17
CA TRP A 161 -0.34 -7.90 2.04
C TRP A 161 0.64 -7.75 0.87
N VAL A 162 0.36 -6.80 -0.02
CA VAL A 162 1.16 -6.49 -1.22
C VAL A 162 1.64 -5.06 -1.13
N ASP A 163 2.92 -4.84 -1.37
CA ASP A 163 3.56 -3.53 -1.29
C ASP A 163 3.29 -2.68 -2.54
N PHE A 164 2.93 -1.42 -2.30
CA PHE A 164 2.78 -0.38 -3.32
C PHE A 164 3.46 0.90 -2.85
N ASP A 165 4.35 1.45 -3.65
CA ASP A 165 5.13 2.63 -3.31
C ASP A 165 4.95 3.73 -4.34
N ALA A 166 4.17 4.75 -3.96
CA ALA A 166 3.94 5.89 -4.83
C ALA A 166 5.13 6.85 -4.89
N ALA A 167 5.95 6.91 -3.84
CA ALA A 167 7.12 7.80 -3.79
C ALA A 167 8.28 7.28 -4.65
N LEU A 168 8.54 5.96 -4.62
CA LEU A 168 9.57 5.30 -5.42
C LEU A 168 9.03 4.72 -6.74
N ARG A 169 7.73 4.86 -7.00
CA ARG A 169 7.06 4.44 -8.24
C ARG A 169 7.06 2.93 -8.47
N GLU A 170 6.94 2.14 -7.41
CA GLU A 170 6.99 0.69 -7.45
C GLU A 170 5.67 0.04 -7.06
N SER A 171 5.31 -1.04 -7.76
CA SER A 171 4.22 -1.95 -7.38
C SER A 171 4.80 -3.35 -7.27
N ASP A 172 4.34 -4.16 -6.29
CA ASP A 172 4.98 -5.41 -5.89
C ASP A 172 6.49 -5.19 -5.67
N CYS A 173 6.75 -4.32 -4.70
CA CYS A 173 8.04 -3.66 -4.52
C CYS A 173 9.23 -4.61 -4.44
N SER A 174 10.39 -4.10 -4.86
CA SER A 174 11.68 -4.79 -4.77
C SER A 174 11.91 -5.42 -3.38
N PRO A 175 12.49 -6.62 -3.29
CA PRO A 175 12.82 -7.28 -2.02
C PRO A 175 13.90 -6.52 -1.21
N ILE A 176 14.48 -5.46 -1.77
CA ILE A 176 15.49 -4.64 -1.09
C ILE A 176 14.79 -3.62 -0.17
N ARG A 177 13.90 -4.15 0.69
CA ARG A 177 13.19 -3.41 1.75
C ARG A 177 13.16 -4.25 3.01
N ILE A 178 13.33 -3.59 4.15
CA ILE A 178 13.19 -4.24 5.47
C ILE A 178 12.11 -3.49 6.23
N THR A 179 10.98 -4.15 6.47
CA THR A 179 9.86 -3.61 7.24
C THR A 179 10.16 -3.72 8.72
N PHE A 180 10.06 -2.62 9.45
CA PHE A 180 10.19 -2.57 10.92
C PHE A 180 8.83 -2.63 11.60
N ALA A 181 7.85 -1.92 11.06
CA ALA A 181 6.51 -1.84 11.61
C ALA A 181 5.45 -1.64 10.52
N VAL A 182 4.22 -1.97 10.86
CA VAL A 182 3.03 -1.68 10.05
C VAL A 182 1.95 -1.04 10.93
N SER A 183 1.13 -0.17 10.34
CA SER A 183 0.07 0.53 11.08
C SER A 183 -1.14 0.80 10.21
N SER A 184 -2.33 0.63 10.79
CA SER A 184 -3.58 1.15 10.23
C SER A 184 -3.73 2.67 10.40
N LEU A 185 -2.84 3.29 11.17
CA LEU A 185 -2.89 4.69 11.64
C LEU A 185 -4.13 5.04 12.48
N LYS A 186 -4.78 4.04 13.09
CA LYS A 186 -5.99 4.24 13.90
C LYS A 186 -5.73 5.06 15.17
N ASN A 187 -4.54 4.95 15.74
CA ASN A 187 -4.14 5.57 17.01
C ASN A 187 -3.03 6.64 16.83
N SER A 188 -2.98 7.27 15.67
CA SER A 188 -1.98 8.30 15.34
C SER A 188 -2.47 9.68 15.71
#